data_0850dcb86fd37f8838a8ffcff83e3f43
#
_entry.id   0850dcb86fd37f8838a8ffcff83e3f43
#
_cell.length_a   1.000
_cell.length_b   1.000
_cell.length_c   1.000
_cell.angle_alpha   90.00
_cell.angle_beta   90.00
_cell.angle_gamma   90.00
#
_symmetry.space_group_name_H-M   'P 1'
#
loop_
_entity.id
_entity.type
_entity.pdbx_description
1 polymer ?
#
loop_
_entity_poly.entity_id
_entity_poly.type
_entity_poly.pdbx_seq_one_letter_code
_entity_poly.pdbx_strand_id
1 'polypeptide(L)'
;MSEGKIVQKTEVPATVESLQADLHALGVKPGMVVLVHSSLSALGWVCGGSVAVIAALQKALGSAGTLVMPAHSPDLTEPSGWESPPVPESWWPVIREHMLAYDPVLTPTRSMGIIAETFRKQRGVLRSAHPQVSFCACGPQASRITNNHALAFGMGEHSPLARIYDLHGFILLLGVDHGNNTSMHLAEHRATFPTKRVIQQGAPIATADSRRWATFEDVDIDSSDFDRIGKDFLRSDAGHVVRRGRVGLADCQLMPQRDVVDFTGGWLEENRSN
;
A
#
# COMPACT_ATOMS: atom_id res chain seq x y z
N MET A 1 -3.70 19.72 1.29
CA MET A 1 -4.74 20.71 1.67
C MET A 1 -4.42 21.18 3.07
N SER A 2 -4.54 22.49 3.41
CA SER A 2 -4.31 22.96 4.79
C SER A 2 -5.48 22.56 5.69
N GLU A 3 -5.22 22.36 7.00
CA GLU A 3 -6.26 21.99 7.98
C GLU A 3 -7.42 22.98 7.99
N GLY A 4 -7.13 24.30 7.92
CA GLY A 4 -8.18 25.32 7.85
C GLY A 4 -9.13 25.17 6.68
N LYS A 5 -8.63 24.73 5.50
CA LYS A 5 -9.50 24.43 4.35
C LYS A 5 -10.34 23.17 4.55
N ILE A 6 -9.82 22.19 5.31
CA ILE A 6 -10.56 20.97 5.65
C ILE A 6 -11.72 21.32 6.58
N VAL A 7 -11.45 22.10 7.63
CA VAL A 7 -12.49 22.58 8.57
C VAL A 7 -13.59 23.33 7.85
N GLN A 8 -13.24 24.26 6.95
CA GLN A 8 -14.23 25.05 6.18
C GLN A 8 -15.16 24.21 5.28
N LYS A 9 -14.68 23.05 4.81
CA LYS A 9 -15.47 22.13 3.95
C LYS A 9 -16.29 21.12 4.73
N THR A 10 -16.04 20.99 6.04
CA THR A 10 -16.66 19.97 6.89
C THR A 10 -17.80 20.59 7.67
N GLU A 11 -19.03 20.31 7.28
CA GLU A 11 -20.22 20.76 7.99
C GLU A 11 -20.38 20.04 9.34
N VAL A 12 -20.17 18.72 9.35
CA VAL A 12 -20.22 17.86 10.53
C VAL A 12 -18.95 17.05 10.62
N PRO A 13 -18.22 17.13 11.75
CA PRO A 13 -17.01 16.30 11.95
C PRO A 13 -17.32 14.82 11.85
N ALA A 14 -16.46 14.09 11.12
CA ALA A 14 -16.54 12.64 11.09
C ALA A 14 -16.10 12.04 12.43
N THR A 15 -16.78 11.01 12.91
CA THR A 15 -16.46 10.27 14.14
C THR A 15 -16.14 8.81 13.81
N VAL A 16 -15.66 8.07 14.79
CA VAL A 16 -15.45 6.61 14.63
C VAL A 16 -16.74 5.91 14.21
N GLU A 17 -17.85 6.28 14.82
CA GLU A 17 -19.17 5.67 14.58
C GLU A 17 -19.69 6.04 13.19
N SER A 18 -19.61 7.30 12.76
CA SER A 18 -20.05 7.69 11.43
C SER A 18 -19.20 7.06 10.34
N LEU A 19 -17.86 7.04 10.49
CA LEU A 19 -16.95 6.38 9.55
C LEU A 19 -17.20 4.87 9.48
N GLN A 20 -17.47 4.20 10.61
CA GLN A 20 -17.82 2.79 10.64
C GLN A 20 -19.12 2.52 9.89
N ALA A 21 -20.15 3.34 10.09
CA ALA A 21 -21.42 3.22 9.39
C ALA A 21 -21.24 3.39 7.87
N ASP A 22 -20.47 4.41 7.45
CA ASP A 22 -20.15 4.64 6.04
C ASP A 22 -19.38 3.48 5.41
N LEU A 23 -18.39 2.91 6.13
CA LEU A 23 -17.64 1.73 5.70
C LEU A 23 -18.55 0.51 5.50
N HIS A 24 -19.49 0.28 6.41
CA HIS A 24 -20.49 -0.79 6.24
C HIS A 24 -21.43 -0.54 5.07
N ALA A 25 -21.87 0.71 4.86
CA ALA A 25 -22.69 1.11 3.71
C ALA A 25 -21.93 0.91 2.39
N LEU A 26 -20.62 1.20 2.36
CA LEU A 26 -19.74 0.91 1.21
C LEU A 26 -19.58 -0.59 0.96
N GLY A 27 -19.81 -1.42 1.98
CA GLY A 27 -19.78 -2.88 1.88
C GLY A 27 -18.62 -3.57 2.59
N VAL A 28 -17.86 -2.87 3.42
CA VAL A 28 -16.91 -3.48 4.33
C VAL A 28 -17.68 -4.34 5.35
N LYS A 29 -17.24 -5.59 5.53
CA LYS A 29 -17.92 -6.56 6.40
C LYS A 29 -16.94 -7.17 7.40
N PRO A 30 -17.44 -7.60 8.57
CA PRO A 30 -16.63 -8.39 9.50
C PRO A 30 -16.01 -9.61 8.81
N GLY A 31 -14.77 -9.91 9.17
CA GLY A 31 -14.03 -11.06 8.65
C GLY A 31 -13.25 -10.80 7.35
N MET A 32 -13.47 -9.68 6.66
CA MET A 32 -12.71 -9.36 5.45
C MET A 32 -11.22 -9.13 5.74
N VAL A 33 -10.37 -9.48 4.75
CA VAL A 33 -8.99 -9.01 4.64
C VAL A 33 -9.00 -7.81 3.70
N VAL A 34 -8.61 -6.62 4.18
CA VAL A 34 -8.69 -5.39 3.40
C VAL A 34 -7.35 -4.66 3.38
N LEU A 35 -6.79 -4.47 2.18
CA LEU A 35 -5.67 -3.58 1.92
C LEU A 35 -6.19 -2.17 1.68
N VAL A 36 -5.77 -1.22 2.53
CA VAL A 36 -6.28 0.16 2.50
C VAL A 36 -5.20 1.12 2.00
N HIS A 37 -5.55 1.90 0.99
CA HIS A 37 -4.85 3.12 0.56
C HIS A 37 -5.72 4.31 0.93
N SER A 38 -5.15 5.35 1.54
CA SER A 38 -5.99 6.38 2.17
C SER A 38 -5.41 7.79 2.15
N SER A 39 -6.31 8.77 2.14
CA SER A 39 -6.00 10.18 2.35
C SER A 39 -6.86 10.73 3.49
N LEU A 40 -6.23 11.08 4.63
CA LEU A 40 -6.94 11.67 5.77
C LEU A 40 -7.65 12.97 5.38
N SER A 41 -7.00 13.82 4.60
CA SER A 41 -7.56 15.12 4.19
C SER A 41 -8.77 15.02 3.26
N ALA A 42 -8.96 13.88 2.59
CA ALA A 42 -10.13 13.64 1.74
C ALA A 42 -11.38 13.33 2.56
N LEU A 43 -11.24 12.73 3.76
CA LEU A 43 -12.35 12.36 4.65
C LEU A 43 -13.08 13.57 5.27
N GLY A 44 -12.55 14.78 5.12
CA GLY A 44 -12.96 15.95 5.89
C GLY A 44 -12.26 16.01 7.24
N TRP A 45 -12.78 16.82 8.16
CA TRP A 45 -12.25 16.90 9.52
C TRP A 45 -12.76 15.71 10.35
N VAL A 46 -11.82 14.92 10.87
CA VAL A 46 -12.11 13.70 11.63
C VAL A 46 -11.76 13.94 13.10
N CYS A 47 -12.74 13.74 13.98
CA CYS A 47 -12.54 13.81 15.43
C CYS A 47 -11.61 12.67 15.88
N GLY A 48 -10.39 13.00 16.34
CA GLY A 48 -9.35 12.03 16.65
C GLY A 48 -8.43 11.64 15.49
N GLY A 49 -8.60 12.26 14.32
CA GLY A 49 -7.67 12.16 13.17
C GLY A 49 -7.43 10.74 12.70
N SER A 50 -6.17 10.42 12.36
CA SER A 50 -5.78 9.11 11.85
C SER A 50 -6.07 7.94 12.80
N VAL A 51 -6.02 8.16 14.10
CA VAL A 51 -6.34 7.13 15.12
C VAL A 51 -7.82 6.74 15.03
N ALA A 52 -8.71 7.73 14.88
CA ALA A 52 -10.14 7.48 14.76
C ALA A 52 -10.49 6.73 13.45
N VAL A 53 -9.83 7.07 12.33
CA VAL A 53 -10.00 6.35 11.06
C VAL A 53 -9.59 4.89 11.19
N ILE A 54 -8.44 4.60 11.82
CA ILE A 54 -7.98 3.23 12.03
C ILE A 54 -8.95 2.48 12.95
N ALA A 55 -9.42 3.12 14.04
CA ALA A 55 -10.41 2.52 14.93
C ALA A 55 -11.72 2.17 14.20
N ALA A 56 -12.20 3.06 13.31
CA ALA A 56 -13.40 2.80 12.50
C ALA A 56 -13.20 1.61 11.55
N LEU A 57 -12.05 1.52 10.86
CA LEU A 57 -11.70 0.40 9.99
C LEU A 57 -11.65 -0.92 10.78
N GLN A 58 -10.97 -0.93 11.93
CA GLN A 58 -10.88 -2.12 12.78
C GLN A 58 -12.25 -2.55 13.33
N LYS A 59 -13.09 -1.59 13.75
CA LYS A 59 -14.47 -1.88 14.19
C LYS A 59 -15.31 -2.44 13.04
N ALA A 60 -15.21 -1.90 11.83
CA ALA A 60 -15.95 -2.37 10.67
C ALA A 60 -15.55 -3.80 10.27
N LEU A 61 -14.26 -4.14 10.38
CA LEU A 61 -13.73 -5.48 10.09
C LEU A 61 -13.99 -6.49 11.23
N GLY A 62 -14.20 -6.02 12.45
CA GLY A 62 -14.38 -6.88 13.63
C GLY A 62 -13.17 -7.74 13.95
N SER A 63 -13.26 -8.57 14.97
CA SER A 63 -12.15 -9.40 15.46
C SER A 63 -11.71 -10.51 14.49
N ALA A 64 -12.58 -10.91 13.56
CA ALA A 64 -12.29 -11.92 12.54
C ALA A 64 -11.63 -11.30 11.27
N GLY A 65 -11.67 -9.98 11.10
CA GLY A 65 -11.10 -9.29 9.95
C GLY A 65 -9.62 -8.98 10.10
N THR A 66 -8.99 -8.63 8.98
CA THR A 66 -7.58 -8.24 8.95
C THR A 66 -7.42 -6.95 8.16
N LEU A 67 -6.90 -5.92 8.83
CA LEU A 67 -6.54 -4.64 8.22
C LEU A 67 -5.10 -4.70 7.73
N VAL A 68 -4.86 -4.28 6.49
CA VAL A 68 -3.52 -4.20 5.89
C VAL A 68 -3.32 -2.81 5.31
N MET A 69 -2.10 -2.27 5.46
CA MET A 69 -1.69 -1.00 4.83
C MET A 69 -0.26 -1.11 4.29
N PRO A 70 0.09 -0.45 3.18
CA PRO A 70 1.47 -0.34 2.75
C PRO A 70 2.27 0.47 3.78
N ALA A 71 3.54 0.08 3.96
CA ALA A 71 4.46 0.73 4.90
C ALA A 71 5.84 0.92 4.26
N HIS A 72 5.85 1.40 3.02
CA HIS A 72 7.05 1.51 2.19
C HIS A 72 8.05 2.51 2.77
N SER A 73 9.34 2.20 2.58
CA SER A 73 10.49 3.00 3.01
C SER A 73 11.45 3.18 1.83
N PRO A 74 11.08 3.94 0.78
CA PRO A 74 11.88 4.11 -0.44
C PRO A 74 13.23 4.79 -0.21
N ASP A 75 13.46 5.38 0.96
CA ASP A 75 14.76 5.94 1.34
C ASP A 75 15.86 4.86 1.49
N LEU A 76 15.48 3.59 1.67
CA LEU A 76 16.40 2.46 1.80
C LEU A 76 16.69 1.77 0.45
N THR A 77 16.75 2.54 -0.64
CA THR A 77 17.01 2.04 -1.99
C THR A 77 18.43 2.37 -2.45
N GLU A 78 18.83 1.81 -3.59
CA GLU A 78 20.10 2.07 -4.25
C GLU A 78 20.26 3.56 -4.61
N PRO A 79 21.25 4.28 -4.07
CA PRO A 79 21.39 5.73 -4.25
C PRO A 79 21.63 6.18 -5.68
N SER A 80 22.11 5.31 -6.56
CA SER A 80 22.31 5.65 -7.98
C SER A 80 21.00 5.86 -8.73
N GLY A 81 19.88 5.36 -8.20
CA GLY A 81 18.55 5.56 -8.77
C GLY A 81 17.75 6.72 -8.15
N TRP A 82 18.34 7.50 -7.26
CA TRP A 82 17.60 8.61 -6.64
C TRP A 82 17.51 9.82 -7.57
N GLU A 83 16.31 10.28 -7.84
CA GLU A 83 16.04 11.40 -8.75
C GLU A 83 15.48 12.64 -8.05
N SER A 84 14.88 12.50 -6.85
CA SER A 84 14.12 13.58 -6.22
C SER A 84 14.45 13.78 -4.72
N PRO A 85 15.57 14.41 -4.38
CA PRO A 85 16.68 14.87 -5.22
C PRO A 85 17.71 13.76 -5.51
N PRO A 86 18.47 13.84 -6.61
CA PRO A 86 19.65 13.00 -6.79
C PRO A 86 20.74 13.40 -5.79
N VAL A 87 21.61 12.45 -5.46
CA VAL A 87 22.79 12.72 -4.63
C VAL A 87 24.06 12.59 -5.48
N PRO A 88 25.16 13.30 -5.14
CA PRO A 88 26.42 13.17 -5.86
C PRO A 88 26.91 11.72 -5.87
N GLU A 89 27.44 11.28 -7.02
CA GLU A 89 27.97 9.92 -7.18
C GLU A 89 29.05 9.59 -6.14
N SER A 90 29.87 10.57 -5.77
CA SER A 90 30.88 10.42 -4.71
C SER A 90 30.31 10.04 -3.33
N TRP A 91 29.01 10.20 -3.11
CA TRP A 91 28.35 9.82 -1.86
C TRP A 91 27.86 8.37 -1.85
N TRP A 92 27.67 7.74 -3.00
CA TRP A 92 27.09 6.40 -3.08
C TRP A 92 27.87 5.36 -2.25
N PRO A 93 29.21 5.30 -2.25
CA PRO A 93 29.95 4.36 -1.40
C PRO A 93 29.67 4.59 0.09
N VAL A 94 29.66 5.85 0.53
CA VAL A 94 29.41 6.23 1.93
C VAL A 94 27.97 5.85 2.35
N ILE A 95 27.01 6.10 1.47
CA ILE A 95 25.59 5.74 1.71
C ILE A 95 25.46 4.22 1.87
N ARG A 96 26.00 3.45 0.92
CA ARG A 96 25.96 1.98 0.98
C ARG A 96 26.66 1.42 2.22
N GLU A 97 27.75 2.05 2.67
CA GLU A 97 28.52 1.61 3.83
C GLU A 97 27.85 1.97 5.16
N HIS A 98 27.23 3.16 5.28
CA HIS A 98 26.81 3.72 6.57
C HIS A 98 25.30 3.81 6.76
N MET A 99 24.46 3.68 5.72
CA MET A 99 23.02 3.70 5.87
C MET A 99 22.59 2.59 6.82
N LEU A 100 21.81 2.93 7.86
CA LEU A 100 21.35 1.97 8.87
C LEU A 100 20.45 0.90 8.24
N ALA A 101 20.58 -0.32 8.75
CA ALA A 101 19.70 -1.41 8.32
C ALA A 101 18.23 -1.12 8.63
N TYR A 102 17.35 -1.67 7.79
CA TYR A 102 15.93 -1.63 8.03
C TYR A 102 15.57 -2.23 9.39
N ASP A 103 14.78 -1.49 10.14
CA ASP A 103 14.16 -1.91 11.39
C ASP A 103 12.63 -1.73 11.26
N PRO A 104 11.81 -2.78 11.44
CA PRO A 104 10.37 -2.70 11.25
C PRO A 104 9.68 -1.74 12.23
N VAL A 105 10.29 -1.45 13.38
CA VAL A 105 9.76 -0.53 14.39
C VAL A 105 10.23 0.89 14.13
N LEU A 106 11.55 1.09 13.91
CA LEU A 106 12.15 2.43 13.85
C LEU A 106 12.07 3.06 12.47
N THR A 107 12.23 2.26 11.38
CA THR A 107 12.26 2.81 10.02
C THR A 107 10.91 3.47 9.68
N PRO A 108 10.87 4.79 9.41
CA PRO A 108 9.62 5.47 9.08
C PRO A 108 9.12 5.05 7.69
N THR A 109 7.83 5.25 7.46
CA THR A 109 7.29 5.19 6.10
C THR A 109 7.49 6.52 5.38
N ARG A 110 7.55 6.50 4.05
CA ARG A 110 7.56 7.70 3.23
C ARG A 110 6.46 7.65 2.17
N SER A 111 5.76 8.76 1.99
CA SER A 111 4.67 8.93 1.03
C SER A 111 3.44 8.01 1.23
N MET A 112 3.34 7.34 2.38
CA MET A 112 2.21 6.44 2.71
C MET A 112 1.04 7.18 3.38
N GLY A 113 1.22 8.44 3.76
CA GLY A 113 0.25 9.22 4.51
C GLY A 113 0.21 8.91 6.00
N ILE A 114 -0.43 9.83 6.76
CA ILE A 114 -0.43 9.77 8.21
C ILE A 114 -1.21 8.57 8.78
N ILE A 115 -2.24 8.08 8.07
CA ILE A 115 -3.03 6.94 8.53
C ILE A 115 -2.15 5.68 8.57
N ALA A 116 -1.44 5.36 7.49
CA ALA A 116 -0.55 4.20 7.43
C ALA A 116 0.62 4.32 8.42
N GLU A 117 1.21 5.52 8.55
CA GLU A 117 2.28 5.79 9.52
C GLU A 117 1.80 5.66 10.97
N THR A 118 0.56 6.05 11.28
CA THR A 118 -0.05 5.84 12.60
C THR A 118 -0.36 4.37 12.83
N PHE A 119 -0.90 3.66 11.81
CA PHE A 119 -1.26 2.25 11.92
C PHE A 119 -0.04 1.38 12.25
N ARG A 120 1.10 1.58 11.58
CA ARG A 120 2.31 0.78 11.85
C ARG A 120 2.82 0.88 13.30
N LYS A 121 2.48 1.97 14.01
CA LYS A 121 2.90 2.22 15.42
C LYS A 121 1.94 1.64 16.44
N GLN A 122 0.79 1.11 16.04
CA GLN A 122 -0.17 0.53 16.98
C GLN A 122 0.33 -0.81 17.53
N ARG A 123 -0.05 -1.08 18.78
CA ARG A 123 0.23 -2.37 19.41
C ARG A 123 -0.47 -3.50 18.65
N GLY A 124 0.21 -4.61 18.44
CA GLY A 124 -0.31 -5.79 17.74
C GLY A 124 -0.29 -5.70 16.22
N VAL A 125 0.18 -4.58 15.65
CA VAL A 125 0.45 -4.47 14.22
C VAL A 125 1.79 -5.14 13.92
N LEU A 126 1.79 -6.05 12.94
CA LEU A 126 2.99 -6.69 12.42
C LEU A 126 3.40 -5.96 11.14
N ARG A 127 4.71 -5.78 10.94
CA ARG A 127 5.29 -5.22 9.71
C ARG A 127 6.20 -6.24 9.04
N SER A 128 6.06 -6.44 7.74
CA SER A 128 6.90 -7.36 6.99
C SER A 128 8.35 -6.87 6.89
N ALA A 129 9.28 -7.81 6.76
CA ALA A 129 10.72 -7.54 6.88
C ALA A 129 11.39 -7.04 5.59
N HIS A 130 10.63 -6.51 4.63
CA HIS A 130 11.21 -5.95 3.41
C HIS A 130 11.65 -4.49 3.61
N PRO A 131 12.92 -4.12 3.32
CA PRO A 131 13.44 -2.79 3.62
C PRO A 131 12.76 -1.66 2.82
N GLN A 132 12.29 -1.94 1.62
CA GLN A 132 11.75 -0.91 0.72
C GLN A 132 10.23 -0.92 0.64
N VAL A 133 9.61 -2.11 0.46
CA VAL A 133 8.19 -2.26 0.12
C VAL A 133 7.42 -3.07 1.17
N SER A 134 7.73 -2.86 2.46
CA SER A 134 7.04 -3.54 3.55
C SER A 134 5.56 -3.18 3.64
N PHE A 135 4.78 -4.05 4.29
CA PHE A 135 3.36 -3.88 4.61
C PHE A 135 3.13 -4.09 6.10
N CYS A 136 2.16 -3.39 6.65
CA CYS A 136 1.68 -3.58 8.00
C CYS A 136 0.34 -4.29 8.00
N ALA A 137 0.12 -5.20 8.96
CA ALA A 137 -1.15 -5.91 9.10
C ALA A 137 -1.52 -6.11 10.57
N CYS A 138 -2.84 -6.10 10.85
CA CYS A 138 -3.41 -6.38 12.16
C CYS A 138 -4.69 -7.23 11.99
N GLY A 139 -4.81 -8.31 12.74
CA GLY A 139 -5.92 -9.26 12.68
C GLY A 139 -5.44 -10.69 12.50
N PRO A 140 -6.36 -11.67 12.39
CA PRO A 140 -6.02 -13.11 12.38
C PRO A 140 -5.07 -13.54 11.25
N GLN A 141 -5.10 -12.88 10.09
CA GLN A 141 -4.24 -13.19 8.96
C GLN A 141 -2.93 -12.37 8.94
N ALA A 142 -2.70 -11.48 9.91
CA ALA A 142 -1.57 -10.56 9.90
C ALA A 142 -0.22 -11.28 9.76
N SER A 143 0.03 -12.32 10.55
CA SER A 143 1.26 -13.11 10.49
C SER A 143 1.44 -13.81 9.13
N ARG A 144 0.36 -14.41 8.59
CA ARG A 144 0.38 -15.04 7.27
C ARG A 144 0.74 -14.04 6.17
N ILE A 145 0.21 -12.81 6.27
CA ILE A 145 0.44 -11.75 5.27
C ILE A 145 1.86 -11.20 5.37
N THR A 146 2.40 -10.98 6.56
CA THR A 146 3.66 -10.24 6.76
C THR A 146 4.90 -11.12 6.84
N ASN A 147 4.80 -12.41 7.21
CA ASN A 147 5.95 -13.29 7.37
C ASN A 147 6.58 -13.67 6.02
N ASN A 148 7.89 -13.94 6.04
CA ASN A 148 8.64 -14.42 4.87
C ASN A 148 8.46 -13.56 3.61
N HIS A 149 8.41 -12.24 3.77
CA HIS A 149 8.42 -11.31 2.66
C HIS A 149 9.79 -11.37 1.98
N ALA A 150 9.85 -11.87 0.76
CA ALA A 150 11.10 -12.07 0.04
C ALA A 150 11.76 -10.74 -0.29
N LEU A 151 13.10 -10.70 -0.26
CA LEU A 151 13.87 -9.51 -0.61
C LEU A 151 13.87 -9.26 -2.12
N ALA A 152 14.06 -10.31 -2.93
CA ALA A 152 13.93 -10.22 -4.38
C ALA A 152 12.46 -10.24 -4.80
N PHE A 153 12.13 -9.46 -5.83
CA PHE A 153 10.75 -9.35 -6.34
C PHE A 153 9.74 -9.01 -5.25
N GLY A 154 10.01 -7.90 -4.56
CA GLY A 154 9.35 -7.52 -3.31
C GLY A 154 7.83 -7.32 -3.39
N MET A 155 7.25 -7.12 -4.58
CA MET A 155 5.79 -7.05 -4.80
C MET A 155 5.24 -8.25 -5.60
N GLY A 156 6.07 -9.30 -5.83
CA GLY A 156 5.73 -10.51 -6.56
C GLY A 156 5.10 -11.61 -5.69
N GLU A 157 5.30 -12.88 -6.09
CA GLU A 157 4.62 -14.06 -5.52
C GLU A 157 4.93 -14.33 -4.04
N HIS A 158 6.08 -13.88 -3.55
CA HIS A 158 6.46 -14.03 -2.13
C HIS A 158 6.23 -12.76 -1.31
N SER A 159 5.35 -11.88 -1.80
CA SER A 159 4.99 -10.62 -1.15
C SER A 159 3.68 -10.72 -0.33
N PRO A 160 3.41 -9.75 0.54
CA PRO A 160 2.10 -9.58 1.15
C PRO A 160 0.95 -9.45 0.14
N LEU A 161 1.20 -8.88 -1.04
CA LEU A 161 0.17 -8.72 -2.08
C LEU A 161 -0.34 -10.07 -2.61
N ALA A 162 0.57 -11.01 -2.90
CA ALA A 162 0.19 -12.36 -3.34
C ALA A 162 -0.60 -13.11 -2.25
N ARG A 163 -0.25 -12.91 -0.97
CA ARG A 163 -0.98 -13.55 0.13
C ARG A 163 -2.38 -12.97 0.33
N ILE A 164 -2.55 -11.66 0.14
CA ILE A 164 -3.88 -11.03 0.13
C ILE A 164 -4.71 -11.57 -1.04
N TYR A 165 -4.09 -11.73 -2.22
CA TYR A 165 -4.71 -12.34 -3.39
C TYR A 165 -5.19 -13.77 -3.09
N ASP A 166 -4.35 -14.61 -2.47
CA ASP A 166 -4.68 -15.99 -2.06
C ASP A 166 -5.79 -16.06 -1.00
N LEU A 167 -5.86 -15.05 -0.14
CA LEU A 167 -6.90 -14.92 0.89
C LEU A 167 -8.22 -14.34 0.36
N HIS A 168 -8.35 -14.12 -0.96
CA HIS A 168 -9.50 -13.42 -1.55
C HIS A 168 -9.77 -12.06 -0.89
N GLY A 169 -8.67 -11.33 -0.60
CA GLY A 169 -8.76 -10.04 0.04
C GLY A 169 -9.31 -8.95 -0.86
N PHE A 170 -9.58 -7.81 -0.26
CA PHE A 170 -10.17 -6.64 -0.90
C PHE A 170 -9.19 -5.47 -0.88
N ILE A 171 -9.36 -4.56 -1.83
CA ILE A 171 -8.71 -3.25 -1.87
C ILE A 171 -9.75 -2.21 -1.47
N LEU A 172 -9.39 -1.31 -0.56
CA LEU A 172 -10.15 -0.11 -0.24
C LEU A 172 -9.33 1.12 -0.63
N LEU A 173 -9.80 1.85 -1.63
CA LEU A 173 -9.31 3.18 -1.97
C LEU A 173 -10.15 4.20 -1.19
N LEU A 174 -9.58 4.76 -0.12
CA LEU A 174 -10.25 5.64 0.84
C LEU A 174 -9.84 7.09 0.56
N GLY A 175 -10.53 7.74 -0.39
CA GLY A 175 -10.22 9.11 -0.82
C GLY A 175 -8.93 9.25 -1.61
N VAL A 176 -8.55 8.21 -2.34
CA VAL A 176 -7.42 8.16 -3.29
C VAL A 176 -7.84 7.41 -4.54
N ASP A 177 -7.11 7.62 -5.64
CA ASP A 177 -7.33 6.98 -6.92
C ASP A 177 -6.42 5.75 -7.14
N HIS A 178 -6.58 5.10 -8.28
CA HIS A 178 -5.83 3.89 -8.64
C HIS A 178 -4.32 4.11 -8.78
N GLY A 179 -3.83 5.32 -8.99
CA GLY A 179 -2.40 5.66 -8.91
C GLY A 179 -1.74 5.30 -7.57
N ASN A 180 -2.55 5.12 -6.51
CA ASN A 180 -2.10 4.65 -5.19
C ASN A 180 -2.29 3.14 -4.98
N ASN A 181 -2.81 2.40 -5.96
CA ASN A 181 -3.20 1.00 -5.79
C ASN A 181 -2.02 0.04 -5.97
N THR A 182 -1.28 -0.24 -4.90
CA THR A 182 -0.11 -1.12 -4.95
C THR A 182 -0.41 -2.55 -5.39
N SER A 183 -1.68 -3.01 -5.35
CA SER A 183 -2.04 -4.34 -5.83
C SER A 183 -1.77 -4.54 -7.31
N MET A 184 -1.77 -3.48 -8.11
CA MET A 184 -1.45 -3.53 -9.54
C MET A 184 0.02 -3.89 -9.78
N HIS A 185 0.94 -3.62 -8.85
CA HIS A 185 2.33 -4.07 -8.95
C HIS A 185 2.46 -5.60 -8.90
N LEU A 186 1.55 -6.32 -8.23
CA LEU A 186 1.54 -7.78 -8.31
C LEU A 186 1.27 -8.25 -9.75
N ALA A 187 0.38 -7.55 -10.46
CA ALA A 187 0.14 -7.81 -11.88
C ALA A 187 1.37 -7.53 -12.74
N GLU A 188 2.11 -6.44 -12.48
CA GLU A 188 3.38 -6.17 -13.18
C GLU A 188 4.39 -7.30 -13.00
N HIS A 189 4.45 -7.90 -11.81
CA HIS A 189 5.34 -9.05 -11.56
C HIS A 189 4.89 -10.30 -12.32
N ARG A 190 3.58 -10.51 -12.48
CA ARG A 190 2.99 -11.68 -13.14
C ARG A 190 2.96 -11.58 -14.65
N ALA A 191 2.55 -10.43 -15.17
CA ALA A 191 2.35 -10.20 -16.59
C ALA A 191 3.66 -10.26 -17.39
N THR A 192 3.56 -10.65 -18.67
CA THR A 192 4.66 -10.62 -19.61
C THR A 192 4.39 -9.55 -20.65
N PHE A 193 5.21 -8.50 -20.67
CA PHE A 193 5.10 -7.42 -21.64
C PHE A 193 6.48 -6.94 -22.10
N PRO A 194 6.63 -6.44 -23.35
CA PRO A 194 7.93 -6.16 -23.98
C PRO A 194 8.82 -5.18 -23.23
N THR A 195 8.21 -4.20 -22.55
CA THR A 195 8.97 -3.16 -21.81
C THR A 195 9.30 -3.54 -20.36
N LYS A 196 8.88 -4.74 -19.90
CA LYS A 196 9.20 -5.22 -18.55
C LYS A 196 10.70 -5.42 -18.40
N ARG A 197 11.25 -4.83 -17.36
CA ARG A 197 12.69 -4.92 -17.05
C ARG A 197 12.86 -5.50 -15.65
N VAL A 198 13.91 -6.31 -15.50
CA VAL A 198 14.44 -6.72 -14.20
C VAL A 198 15.68 -5.88 -13.96
N ILE A 199 15.73 -5.25 -12.81
CA ILE A 199 16.81 -4.36 -12.38
C ILE A 199 17.49 -4.87 -11.12
N GLN A 200 18.71 -4.43 -10.87
CA GLN A 200 19.40 -4.68 -9.62
C GLN A 200 19.04 -3.57 -8.62
N GLN A 201 18.49 -3.99 -7.50
CA GLN A 201 18.20 -3.15 -6.36
C GLN A 201 19.24 -3.36 -5.26
N GLY A 202 19.32 -2.39 -4.34
CA GLY A 202 20.19 -2.47 -3.18
C GLY A 202 19.50 -1.95 -1.93
N ALA A 203 19.79 -2.57 -0.79
CA ALA A 203 19.25 -2.11 0.50
C ALA A 203 20.15 -2.52 1.68
N PRO A 204 20.18 -1.73 2.76
CA PRO A 204 20.83 -2.11 4.00
C PRO A 204 19.92 -3.08 4.77
N ILE A 205 20.40 -4.29 5.02
CA ILE A 205 19.69 -5.32 5.80
C ILE A 205 20.46 -5.67 7.08
N ALA A 206 19.70 -6.01 8.12
CA ALA A 206 20.27 -6.57 9.34
C ALA A 206 20.63 -8.04 9.14
N THR A 207 21.74 -8.45 9.74
CA THR A 207 22.13 -9.85 9.92
C THR A 207 22.17 -10.16 11.43
N ALA A 208 22.41 -11.42 11.82
CA ALA A 208 22.46 -11.78 13.24
C ALA A 208 23.44 -10.90 14.05
N ASP A 209 24.60 -10.60 13.48
CA ASP A 209 25.70 -9.94 14.19
C ASP A 209 26.06 -8.55 13.65
N SER A 210 25.47 -8.14 12.52
CA SER A 210 25.89 -6.92 11.84
C SER A 210 24.84 -6.40 10.84
N ARG A 211 25.26 -5.41 10.10
CA ARG A 211 24.54 -4.88 8.94
C ARG A 211 25.32 -5.19 7.67
N ARG A 212 24.63 -5.45 6.55
CA ARG A 212 25.24 -5.51 5.24
C ARG A 212 24.40 -4.79 4.19
N TRP A 213 25.03 -4.31 3.13
CA TRP A 213 24.35 -3.92 1.91
C TRP A 213 24.03 -5.17 1.11
N ALA A 214 22.74 -5.41 0.83
CA ALA A 214 22.30 -6.53 0.02
C ALA A 214 21.91 -6.03 -1.36
N THR A 215 22.33 -6.75 -2.40
CA THR A 215 21.92 -6.55 -3.79
C THR A 215 20.96 -7.68 -4.18
N PHE A 216 19.89 -7.35 -4.87
CA PHE A 216 18.84 -8.30 -5.28
C PHE A 216 18.14 -7.82 -6.54
N GLU A 217 17.49 -8.74 -7.23
CA GLU A 217 16.71 -8.45 -8.43
C GLU A 217 15.27 -8.02 -8.06
N ASP A 218 14.74 -7.07 -8.82
CA ASP A 218 13.33 -6.71 -8.75
C ASP A 218 12.82 -6.24 -10.13
N VAL A 219 11.52 -6.20 -10.31
CA VAL A 219 10.89 -5.58 -11.49
C VAL A 219 11.04 -4.06 -11.38
N ASP A 220 11.42 -3.43 -12.47
CA ASP A 220 11.36 -1.97 -12.63
C ASP A 220 9.89 -1.56 -12.73
N ILE A 221 9.27 -1.30 -11.57
CA ILE A 221 7.85 -1.05 -11.46
C ILE A 221 7.50 0.38 -11.90
N ASP A 222 6.38 0.53 -12.61
CA ASP A 222 5.88 1.83 -13.09
C ASP A 222 4.36 1.95 -12.84
N SER A 223 3.98 2.91 -12.03
CA SER A 223 2.57 3.22 -11.71
C SER A 223 1.97 4.35 -12.55
N SER A 224 2.68 4.85 -13.56
CA SER A 224 2.26 6.04 -14.32
C SER A 224 0.93 5.85 -15.07
N ASP A 225 0.58 4.63 -15.43
CA ASP A 225 -0.65 4.27 -16.12
C ASP A 225 -1.76 3.69 -15.21
N PHE A 226 -1.50 3.52 -13.90
CA PHE A 226 -2.45 2.88 -12.98
C PHE A 226 -3.82 3.59 -12.92
N ASP A 227 -3.86 4.90 -13.00
CA ASP A 227 -5.14 5.64 -13.06
C ASP A 227 -5.90 5.37 -14.37
N ARG A 228 -5.18 5.15 -15.49
CA ARG A 228 -5.78 4.74 -16.76
C ARG A 228 -6.30 3.32 -16.66
N ILE A 229 -5.50 2.38 -16.16
CA ILE A 229 -5.89 0.99 -15.91
C ILE A 229 -7.14 0.94 -15.03
N GLY A 230 -7.15 1.70 -13.93
CA GLY A 230 -8.31 1.77 -13.05
C GLY A 230 -9.57 2.27 -13.73
N LYS A 231 -9.48 3.29 -14.59
CA LYS A 231 -10.62 3.78 -15.38
C LYS A 231 -11.14 2.74 -16.37
N ASP A 232 -10.23 2.02 -17.02
CA ASP A 232 -10.59 0.97 -17.97
C ASP A 232 -11.19 -0.25 -17.25
N PHE A 233 -10.63 -0.65 -16.10
CA PHE A 233 -11.22 -1.66 -15.22
C PHE A 233 -12.66 -1.33 -14.84
N LEU A 234 -12.92 -0.08 -14.43
CA LEU A 234 -14.26 0.36 -14.04
C LEU A 234 -15.29 0.39 -15.19
N ARG A 235 -14.82 0.43 -16.44
CA ARG A 235 -15.68 0.39 -17.63
C ARG A 235 -15.86 -1.02 -18.19
N SER A 236 -14.98 -1.95 -17.81
CA SER A 236 -15.05 -3.34 -18.25
C SER A 236 -16.14 -4.13 -17.52
N ASP A 237 -16.45 -5.32 -18.03
CA ASP A 237 -17.36 -6.26 -17.35
C ASP A 237 -16.83 -6.66 -15.96
N ALA A 238 -15.51 -6.69 -15.76
CA ALA A 238 -14.92 -6.96 -14.45
C ALA A 238 -15.21 -5.84 -13.43
N GLY A 239 -15.46 -4.61 -13.87
CA GLY A 239 -15.73 -3.47 -13.01
C GLY A 239 -17.06 -3.52 -12.24
N HIS A 240 -17.98 -4.42 -12.58
CA HIS A 240 -19.27 -4.57 -11.89
C HIS A 240 -19.14 -4.96 -10.41
N VAL A 241 -18.02 -5.54 -10.00
CA VAL A 241 -17.76 -5.95 -8.62
C VAL A 241 -17.37 -4.77 -7.70
N VAL A 242 -17.03 -3.60 -8.29
CA VAL A 242 -16.59 -2.43 -7.55
C VAL A 242 -17.76 -1.75 -6.86
N ARG A 243 -17.67 -1.64 -5.54
CA ARG A 243 -18.60 -0.85 -4.74
C ARG A 243 -18.04 0.56 -4.61
N ARG A 244 -18.89 1.54 -4.89
CA ARG A 244 -18.56 2.96 -4.78
C ARG A 244 -19.48 3.62 -3.77
N GLY A 245 -18.95 4.57 -3.03
CA GLY A 245 -19.70 5.33 -2.04
C GLY A 245 -18.83 6.35 -1.35
N ARG A 246 -19.36 6.96 -0.32
CA ARG A 246 -18.64 7.97 0.46
C ARG A 246 -18.34 7.45 1.85
N VAL A 247 -17.17 7.81 2.36
CA VAL A 247 -16.79 7.64 3.77
C VAL A 247 -16.34 9.01 4.26
N GLY A 248 -17.08 9.59 5.20
CA GLY A 248 -16.97 11.02 5.46
C GLY A 248 -17.22 11.84 4.20
N LEU A 249 -16.29 12.73 3.85
CA LEU A 249 -16.37 13.52 2.61
C LEU A 249 -15.67 12.85 1.41
N ALA A 250 -14.97 11.74 1.62
CA ALA A 250 -14.16 11.09 0.58
C ALA A 250 -14.99 10.20 -0.34
N ASP A 251 -14.78 10.28 -1.64
CA ASP A 251 -15.21 9.26 -2.58
C ASP A 251 -14.30 8.03 -2.42
N CYS A 252 -14.94 6.85 -2.34
CA CYS A 252 -14.26 5.60 -1.99
C CYS A 252 -14.67 4.47 -2.92
N GLN A 253 -13.76 3.51 -3.07
CA GLN A 253 -13.96 2.30 -3.86
C GLN A 253 -13.53 1.09 -3.04
N LEU A 254 -14.38 0.06 -2.98
CA LEU A 254 -14.08 -1.24 -2.40
C LEU A 254 -14.23 -2.30 -3.49
N MET A 255 -13.20 -3.11 -3.69
CA MET A 255 -13.17 -4.10 -4.77
C MET A 255 -12.37 -5.34 -4.39
N PRO A 256 -12.69 -6.54 -4.92
CA PRO A 256 -11.85 -7.72 -4.74
C PRO A 256 -10.47 -7.49 -5.38
N GLN A 257 -9.40 -7.86 -4.67
CA GLN A 257 -8.05 -7.67 -5.19
C GLN A 257 -7.78 -8.51 -6.44
N ARG A 258 -8.32 -9.74 -6.49
CA ARG A 258 -8.11 -10.66 -7.62
C ARG A 258 -8.57 -10.05 -8.94
N ASP A 259 -9.78 -9.52 -8.96
CA ASP A 259 -10.37 -8.94 -10.18
C ASP A 259 -9.50 -7.80 -10.71
N VAL A 260 -8.97 -6.96 -9.81
CA VAL A 260 -8.07 -5.86 -10.20
C VAL A 260 -6.74 -6.38 -10.72
N VAL A 261 -6.13 -7.34 -10.03
CA VAL A 261 -4.81 -7.89 -10.42
C VAL A 261 -4.90 -8.62 -11.75
N ASP A 262 -5.93 -9.46 -11.93
CA ASP A 262 -6.11 -10.27 -13.15
C ASP A 262 -6.42 -9.37 -14.35
N PHE A 263 -7.31 -8.38 -14.18
CA PHE A 263 -7.57 -7.37 -15.22
C PHE A 263 -6.30 -6.58 -15.58
N THR A 264 -5.58 -6.11 -14.56
CA THR A 264 -4.35 -5.33 -14.76
C THR A 264 -3.30 -6.16 -15.54
N GLY A 265 -3.15 -7.45 -15.25
CA GLY A 265 -2.24 -8.34 -15.96
C GLY A 265 -2.52 -8.37 -17.47
N GLY A 266 -3.75 -8.66 -17.86
CA GLY A 266 -4.17 -8.65 -19.26
C GLY A 266 -4.01 -7.27 -19.92
N TRP A 267 -4.38 -6.20 -19.22
CA TRP A 267 -4.22 -4.84 -19.72
C TRP A 267 -2.75 -4.48 -20.01
N LEU A 268 -1.83 -4.87 -19.13
CA LEU A 268 -0.39 -4.62 -19.30
C LEU A 268 0.18 -5.36 -20.51
N GLU A 269 -0.23 -6.61 -20.72
CA GLU A 269 0.19 -7.43 -21.87
C GLU A 269 -0.29 -6.83 -23.21
N GLU A 270 -1.47 -6.22 -23.22
CA GLU A 270 -2.05 -5.60 -24.41
C GLU A 270 -1.51 -4.18 -24.68
N ASN A 271 -1.22 -3.40 -23.64
CA ASN A 271 -1.02 -1.95 -23.78
C ASN A 271 0.41 -1.46 -23.50
N ARG A 272 1.25 -2.23 -22.76
CA ARG A 272 2.68 -1.91 -22.58
C ARG A 272 3.54 -2.56 -23.65
N SER A 273 3.10 -2.45 -24.90
CA SER A 273 3.87 -2.86 -26.09
C SER A 273 4.59 -1.63 -26.64
N ASN A 274 5.93 -1.56 -26.52
CA ASN A 274 6.88 -0.55 -27.09
C ASN A 274 6.57 0.91 -26.77
#